data_81563af4d9794fe28cee3d431f06c024
#
_entry.id   81563af4d9794fe28cee3d431f06c024
#
_cell.length_a   1.000
_cell.length_b   1.000
_cell.length_c   1.000
_cell.angle_alpha   90.00
_cell.angle_beta   90.00
_cell.angle_gamma   90.00
#
_symmetry.space_group_name_H-M   'P 1'
#
loop_
_entity.id
_entity.type
_entity.pdbx_description
1 polymer ?
#
loop_
_entity_poly.entity_id
_entity_poly.type
_entity_poly.pdbx_seq_one_letter_code
_entity_poly.pdbx_strand_id
1 'polypeptide(L)'
;RLRDVLNPRRTRIDYLYDFGDSWEHRITITNIRPGKPGVSYPHYLGGEWDCPPENCGGIPGYYNMLDALADPEHPDHADVAEYLEDWDPKEIDELPLRIALGRIANRRNAARTRIAKKTT
;
A
#
# COMPACT_ATOMS: atom_id res chain seq x y z
N ARG A 1 -2.55 17.62 0.34
CA ARG A 1 -1.51 16.72 0.86
C ARG A 1 -1.99 15.99 2.11
N LEU A 2 -1.41 14.86 2.40
CA LEU A 2 -1.79 14.05 3.55
C LEU A 2 -1.67 14.85 4.87
N ARG A 3 -0.63 15.65 5.02
CA ARG A 3 -0.43 16.50 6.21
C ARG A 3 -1.50 17.57 6.39
N ASP A 4 -2.22 17.95 5.32
CA ASP A 4 -3.27 18.96 5.37
C ASP A 4 -4.56 18.41 5.97
N VAL A 5 -4.75 17.09 5.88
CA VAL A 5 -5.92 16.38 6.41
C VAL A 5 -5.61 15.61 7.70
N LEU A 6 -4.36 15.18 7.89
CA LEU A 6 -3.89 14.51 9.10
C LEU A 6 -3.26 15.55 10.04
N ASN A 7 -3.79 15.65 11.26
CA ASN A 7 -3.24 16.51 12.30
C ASN A 7 -3.27 15.78 13.65
N PRO A 8 -2.60 16.31 14.71
CA PRO A 8 -2.54 15.64 16.01
C PRO A 8 -3.89 15.34 16.65
N ARG A 9 -4.94 16.06 16.26
CA ARG A 9 -6.30 15.87 16.78
C ARG A 9 -7.09 14.86 15.97
N ARG A 10 -6.66 14.54 14.76
CA ARG A 10 -7.31 13.59 13.86
C ARG A 10 -6.41 12.39 13.67
N THR A 11 -6.73 11.31 14.37
CA THR A 11 -5.90 10.10 14.40
C THR A 11 -6.25 9.09 13.33
N ARG A 12 -7.33 9.31 12.57
CA ARG A 12 -7.82 8.36 11.58
C ARG A 12 -8.40 9.06 10.36
N ILE A 13 -8.08 8.52 9.18
CA ILE A 13 -8.69 8.88 7.90
C ILE A 13 -9.13 7.62 7.20
N ASP A 14 -10.32 7.66 6.60
CA ASP A 14 -10.81 6.62 5.70
C ASP A 14 -10.66 7.11 4.26
N TYR A 15 -10.11 6.27 3.39
CA TYR A 15 -9.85 6.58 1.99
C TYR A 15 -10.45 5.51 1.09
N LEU A 16 -11.23 5.94 0.08
CA LEU A 16 -11.82 5.04 -0.89
C LEU A 16 -10.98 5.03 -2.16
N TYR A 17 -10.47 3.86 -2.52
CA TYR A 17 -9.72 3.62 -3.73
C TYR A 17 -10.54 2.78 -4.71
N ASP A 18 -10.51 3.15 -5.99
CA ASP A 18 -11.24 2.46 -7.07
C ASP A 18 -12.75 2.42 -6.80
N PHE A 19 -13.48 3.41 -7.32
CA PHE A 19 -14.93 3.49 -7.12
C PHE A 19 -15.69 2.27 -7.66
N GLY A 20 -15.14 1.55 -8.65
CA GLY A 20 -15.75 0.32 -9.16
C GLY A 20 -15.67 -0.83 -8.16
N ASP A 21 -14.50 -1.09 -7.61
CA ASP A 21 -14.25 -2.15 -6.63
C ASP A 21 -14.50 -1.70 -5.18
N SER A 22 -14.52 -0.40 -4.92
CA SER A 22 -14.84 0.20 -3.61
C SER A 22 -13.94 -0.26 -2.47
N TRP A 23 -12.62 -0.22 -2.69
CA TRP A 23 -11.66 -0.56 -1.64
C TRP A 23 -11.55 0.55 -0.60
N GLU A 24 -11.94 0.25 0.63
CA GLU A 24 -11.82 1.16 1.75
C GLU A 24 -10.48 1.01 2.44
N HIS A 25 -9.76 2.11 2.60
CA HIS A 25 -8.48 2.16 3.31
C HIS A 25 -8.65 2.99 4.58
N ARG A 26 -8.15 2.47 5.69
CA ARG A 26 -8.10 3.21 6.95
C ARG A 26 -6.66 3.55 7.28
N ILE A 27 -6.39 4.84 7.38
CA ILE A 27 -5.09 5.35 7.79
C ILE A 27 -5.21 5.80 9.24
N THR A 28 -4.42 5.20 10.13
CA THR A 28 -4.42 5.54 11.55
C THR A 28 -3.06 6.09 11.93
N ILE A 29 -3.06 7.25 12.61
CA ILE A 29 -1.84 7.82 13.16
C ILE A 29 -1.64 7.21 14.55
N THR A 30 -0.52 6.52 14.73
CA THR A 30 -0.19 5.90 16.01
C THR A 30 0.83 6.71 16.81
N ASN A 31 1.65 7.51 16.13
CA ASN A 31 2.68 8.31 16.78
C ASN A 31 3.07 9.48 15.87
N ILE A 32 3.33 10.62 16.49
CA ILE A 32 3.86 11.80 15.79
C ILE A 32 5.13 12.22 16.52
N ARG A 33 6.24 12.24 15.79
CA ARG A 33 7.55 12.63 16.34
C ARG A 33 8.42 13.23 15.24
N PRO A 34 9.43 14.02 15.58
CA PRO A 34 10.39 14.53 14.60
C PRO A 34 11.10 13.38 13.88
N GLY A 35 11.38 13.57 12.59
CA GLY A 35 12.18 12.62 11.82
C GLY A 35 13.59 12.51 12.38
N LYS A 36 14.17 11.31 12.30
CA LYS A 36 15.55 11.07 12.72
C LYS A 36 16.52 11.54 11.65
N PRO A 37 17.62 12.23 12.01
CA PRO A 37 18.67 12.58 11.05
C PRO A 37 19.23 11.33 10.36
N GLY A 38 19.50 11.43 9.06
CA GLY A 38 20.06 10.33 8.28
C GLY A 38 19.06 9.26 7.86
N VAL A 39 17.80 9.37 8.25
CA VAL A 39 16.74 8.44 7.85
C VAL A 39 15.92 9.04 6.71
N SER A 40 15.72 8.26 5.66
CA SER A 40 14.90 8.64 4.52
C SER A 40 13.43 8.24 4.76
N TYR A 41 12.50 9.16 4.52
CA TYR A 41 11.07 8.94 4.66
C TYR A 41 10.35 9.19 3.34
N PRO A 42 9.25 8.47 3.02
CA PRO A 42 8.67 7.39 3.81
C PRO A 42 9.46 6.09 3.68
N HIS A 43 9.30 5.19 4.66
CA HIS A 43 9.85 3.84 4.58
C HIS A 43 8.88 2.81 5.15
N TYR A 44 9.01 1.56 4.70
CA TYR A 44 8.16 0.46 5.08
C TYR A 44 8.68 -0.21 6.36
N LEU A 45 7.80 -0.42 7.33
CA LEU A 45 8.15 -1.09 8.59
C LEU A 45 7.71 -2.56 8.61
N GLY A 46 6.54 -2.84 8.11
CA GLY A 46 6.01 -4.20 8.10
C GLY A 46 4.53 -4.22 7.77
N GLY A 47 3.98 -5.41 7.64
CA GLY A 47 2.57 -5.60 7.36
C GLY A 47 2.19 -7.06 7.29
N GLU A 48 0.90 -7.31 7.14
CA GLU A 48 0.33 -8.63 6.96
C GLU A 48 -0.57 -8.63 5.74
N TRP A 49 -0.57 -9.71 4.98
CA TRP A 49 -1.35 -9.92 3.77
C TRP A 49 -0.96 -8.98 2.63
N ASP A 50 -0.89 -9.52 1.44
CA ASP A 50 -0.63 -8.74 0.25
C ASP A 50 -1.89 -7.98 -0.18
N CYS A 51 -1.68 -6.92 -0.96
CA CYS A 51 -2.75 -6.14 -1.54
C CYS A 51 -3.57 -7.01 -2.51
N PRO A 52 -4.91 -6.93 -2.51
CA PRO A 52 -5.70 -7.61 -3.51
C PRO A 52 -5.31 -7.21 -4.94
N PRO A 53 -5.41 -8.14 -5.91
CA PRO A 53 -5.15 -7.78 -7.31
C PRO A 53 -6.08 -6.68 -7.81
N GLU A 54 -5.56 -5.82 -8.68
CA GLU A 54 -6.35 -4.78 -9.32
C GLU A 54 -7.53 -5.39 -10.10
N ASN A 55 -8.67 -4.71 -10.04
CA ASN A 55 -9.88 -5.10 -10.78
C ASN A 55 -10.37 -6.51 -10.49
N CYS A 56 -10.16 -7.04 -9.29
CA CYS A 56 -10.64 -8.36 -8.91
C CYS A 56 -12.14 -8.42 -8.60
N GLY A 57 -12.83 -7.30 -8.59
CA GLY A 57 -14.26 -7.21 -8.32
C GLY A 57 -14.61 -6.82 -6.88
N GLY A 58 -13.73 -6.09 -6.20
CA GLY A 58 -13.93 -5.65 -4.82
C GLY A 58 -13.88 -6.82 -3.83
N ILE A 59 -14.49 -6.63 -2.65
CA ILE A 59 -14.49 -7.63 -1.59
C ILE A 59 -15.11 -8.96 -2.07
N PRO A 60 -16.31 -8.99 -2.69
CA PRO A 60 -16.88 -10.26 -3.16
C PRO A 60 -16.00 -10.96 -4.20
N GLY A 61 -15.45 -10.23 -5.15
CA GLY A 61 -14.57 -10.79 -6.17
C GLY A 61 -13.28 -11.33 -5.59
N TYR A 62 -12.71 -10.63 -4.62
CA TYR A 62 -11.50 -11.07 -3.92
C TYR A 62 -11.72 -12.39 -3.17
N TYR A 63 -12.80 -12.51 -2.41
CA TYR A 63 -13.11 -13.77 -1.72
C TYR A 63 -13.40 -14.90 -2.68
N ASN A 64 -14.06 -14.64 -3.81
CA ASN A 64 -14.26 -15.66 -4.84
C ASN A 64 -12.94 -16.16 -5.41
N MET A 65 -11.96 -15.25 -5.63
CA MET A 65 -10.62 -15.66 -6.07
C MET A 65 -9.90 -16.51 -5.04
N LEU A 66 -10.00 -16.17 -3.76
CA LEU A 66 -9.40 -16.96 -2.68
C LEU A 66 -10.02 -18.35 -2.60
N ASP A 67 -11.34 -18.45 -2.69
CA ASP A 67 -12.05 -19.74 -2.68
C ASP A 67 -11.67 -20.60 -3.89
N ALA A 68 -11.61 -20.00 -5.07
CA ALA A 68 -11.21 -20.70 -6.30
C ALA A 68 -9.77 -21.19 -6.22
N LEU A 69 -8.87 -20.39 -5.66
CA LEU A 69 -7.45 -20.75 -5.53
C LEU A 69 -7.26 -21.90 -4.54
N ALA A 70 -8.04 -21.91 -3.46
CA ALA A 70 -7.95 -22.93 -2.40
C ALA A 70 -8.59 -24.26 -2.77
N ASP A 71 -9.53 -24.30 -3.71
CA ASP A 71 -10.31 -25.49 -4.07
C ASP A 71 -10.05 -25.91 -5.52
N PRO A 72 -9.28 -26.99 -5.76
CA PRO A 72 -9.02 -27.51 -7.11
C PRO A 72 -10.27 -27.94 -7.87
N GLU A 73 -11.37 -28.22 -7.18
CA GLU A 73 -12.66 -28.58 -7.77
C GLU A 73 -13.51 -27.36 -8.16
N HIS A 74 -13.11 -26.16 -7.76
CA HIS A 74 -13.84 -24.94 -8.08
C HIS A 74 -13.86 -24.71 -9.59
N PRO A 75 -15.02 -24.31 -10.20
CA PRO A 75 -15.12 -24.09 -11.64
C PRO A 75 -14.08 -23.09 -12.19
N ASP A 76 -13.71 -22.09 -11.41
CA ASP A 76 -12.78 -21.03 -11.81
C ASP A 76 -11.33 -21.29 -11.39
N HIS A 77 -11.05 -22.45 -10.77
CA HIS A 77 -9.71 -22.72 -10.20
C HIS A 77 -8.60 -22.60 -11.23
N ALA A 78 -8.74 -23.22 -12.39
CA ALA A 78 -7.70 -23.19 -13.42
C ALA A 78 -7.43 -21.79 -13.93
N ASP A 79 -8.48 -21.01 -14.20
CA ASP A 79 -8.37 -19.64 -14.70
C ASP A 79 -7.75 -18.73 -13.66
N VAL A 80 -8.16 -18.84 -12.40
CA VAL A 80 -7.62 -18.02 -11.30
C VAL A 80 -6.16 -18.38 -11.03
N ALA A 81 -5.83 -19.66 -10.99
CA ALA A 81 -4.45 -20.11 -10.76
C ALA A 81 -3.51 -19.61 -11.87
N GLU A 82 -3.94 -19.65 -13.13
CA GLU A 82 -3.18 -19.12 -14.25
C GLU A 82 -3.00 -17.60 -14.17
N TYR A 83 -4.07 -16.88 -13.82
CA TYR A 83 -4.06 -15.43 -13.72
C TYR A 83 -3.15 -14.93 -12.59
N LEU A 84 -3.15 -15.60 -11.44
CA LEU A 84 -2.39 -15.19 -10.27
C LEU A 84 -0.96 -15.76 -10.25
N GLU A 85 -0.67 -16.76 -11.04
CA GLU A 85 0.64 -17.45 -11.08
C GLU A 85 1.08 -17.88 -9.67
N ASP A 86 2.20 -17.35 -9.19
CA ASP A 86 2.76 -17.70 -7.88
C ASP A 86 2.32 -16.74 -6.76
N TRP A 87 1.28 -15.96 -6.99
CA TRP A 87 0.82 -15.00 -5.98
C TRP A 87 0.26 -15.70 -4.74
N ASP A 88 0.78 -15.35 -3.58
CA ASP A 88 0.28 -15.82 -2.28
C ASP A 88 -0.28 -14.63 -1.50
N PRO A 89 -1.58 -14.63 -1.14
CA PRO A 89 -2.18 -13.52 -0.42
C PRO A 89 -1.61 -13.30 0.98
N LYS A 90 -0.95 -14.31 1.54
CA LYS A 90 -0.37 -14.23 2.89
C LYS A 90 1.03 -13.62 2.90
N GLU A 91 1.68 -13.54 1.75
CA GLU A 91 3.04 -13.04 1.63
C GLU A 91 3.08 -11.69 0.92
N ILE A 92 3.62 -10.68 1.59
CA ILE A 92 3.85 -9.38 0.97
C ILE A 92 5.16 -9.42 0.21
N ASP A 93 5.13 -9.12 -1.09
CA ASP A 93 6.34 -8.88 -1.85
C ASP A 93 6.86 -7.49 -1.52
N GLU A 94 7.81 -7.43 -0.60
CA GLU A 94 8.32 -6.17 -0.06
C GLU A 94 9.24 -5.41 -1.03
N LEU A 95 9.89 -6.10 -1.96
CA LEU A 95 10.90 -5.47 -2.82
C LEU A 95 10.33 -4.37 -3.70
N PRO A 96 9.26 -4.58 -4.49
CA PRO A 96 8.64 -3.50 -5.26
C PRO A 96 8.15 -2.36 -4.38
N LEU A 97 7.61 -2.66 -3.21
CA LEU A 97 7.12 -1.67 -2.24
C LEU A 97 8.28 -0.80 -1.73
N ARG A 98 9.38 -1.41 -1.33
CA ARG A 98 10.59 -0.69 -0.86
C ARG A 98 11.20 0.17 -1.96
N ILE A 99 11.22 -0.31 -3.20
CA ILE A 99 11.70 0.47 -4.35
C ILE A 99 10.82 1.69 -4.59
N ALA A 100 9.50 1.52 -4.58
CA ALA A 100 8.55 2.62 -4.79
C ALA A 100 8.66 3.68 -3.69
N LEU A 101 8.72 3.27 -2.42
CA LEU A 101 8.90 4.18 -1.30
C LEU A 101 10.26 4.88 -1.33
N GLY A 102 11.31 4.17 -1.74
CA GLY A 102 12.64 4.74 -1.92
C GLY A 102 12.66 5.85 -2.97
N ARG A 103 11.94 5.69 -4.07
CA ARG A 103 11.80 6.74 -5.10
C ARG A 103 11.13 7.99 -4.55
N ILE A 104 10.09 7.82 -3.74
CA ILE A 104 9.39 8.94 -3.09
C ILE A 104 10.35 9.64 -2.11
N ALA A 105 11.06 8.88 -1.28
CA ALA A 105 12.03 9.40 -0.33
C ALA A 105 13.16 10.18 -1.02
N ASN A 106 13.69 9.66 -2.12
CA ASN A 106 14.74 10.32 -2.90
C ASN A 106 14.26 11.65 -3.50
N ARG A 107 13.04 11.69 -4.05
CA ARG A 107 12.45 12.93 -4.55
C ARG A 107 12.26 13.95 -3.45
N ARG A 108 11.80 13.52 -2.28
CA ARG A 108 11.63 14.38 -1.11
C ARG A 108 12.97 14.96 -0.64
N ASN A 109 14.01 14.14 -0.54
CA ASN A 109 15.35 14.57 -0.13
C ASN A 109 15.95 15.54 -1.14
N ALA A 110 15.81 15.30 -2.43
CA ALA A 110 16.26 16.21 -3.48
C ALA A 110 15.55 17.57 -3.41
N ALA A 111 14.25 17.59 -3.17
CA ALA A 111 13.47 18.82 -3.02
C ALA A 111 13.94 19.62 -1.79
N ARG A 112 14.18 18.95 -0.66
CA ARG A 112 14.70 19.59 0.56
C ARG A 112 16.08 20.19 0.34
N THR A 113 16.96 19.50 -0.35
CA THR A 113 18.31 20.00 -0.69
C THR A 113 18.22 21.25 -1.58
N ARG A 114 17.33 21.26 -2.59
CA ARG A 114 17.14 22.44 -3.44
C ARG A 114 16.63 23.65 -2.64
N ILE A 115 15.70 23.45 -1.74
CA ILE A 115 15.19 24.52 -0.87
C ILE A 115 16.30 25.07 0.02
N ALA A 116 17.10 24.20 0.66
CA ALA A 116 18.23 24.61 1.48
C ALA A 116 19.25 25.43 0.70
N LYS A 117 19.58 25.05 -0.55
CA LYS A 117 20.48 25.81 -1.42
C LYS A 117 19.94 27.19 -1.79
N LYS A 118 18.63 27.34 -1.95
CA LYS A 118 18.00 28.64 -2.27
C LYS A 118 17.97 29.58 -1.08
N THR A 119 18.00 29.09 0.15
CA THR A 119 17.95 29.89 1.38
C THR A 119 19.32 30.26 1.89
N THR A 120 20.38 29.70 1.37
CA THR A 120 21.77 30.07 1.65
C THR A 120 22.35 30.92 0.56
#